data_fe119773275f15d0e66aed209fb8dc66
#
_entry.id   fe119773275f15d0e66aed209fb8dc66
#
_cell.length_a   1.000
_cell.length_b   1.000
_cell.length_c   1.000
_cell.angle_alpha   90.00
_cell.angle_beta   90.00
_cell.angle_gamma   90.00
#
_symmetry.space_group_name_H-M   'P 1'
#
loop_
_entity.id
_entity.type
_entity.pdbx_description
1 polymer ?
#
loop_
_entity_poly.entity_id
_entity_poly.type
_entity_poly.pdbx_seq_one_letter_code
_entity_poly.pdbx_strand_id
1 'polypeptide(L)'
;MEVLHNYIQATNTHKFDEVKKLLHPNAVYYFSDRNCTTHDEIQTYFENAWSIVKNENYEAQDVHWLYSGSNSATCTYTYFYEGFINDKYASGHGRATNVFVKESDVWLLIHEHLSPLPK
;
A
#
# COMPACT_ATOMS: atom_id res chain seq x y z
N MET A 1 1.26 -8.88 11.59
CA MET A 1 1.39 -7.73 12.50
C MET A 1 0.30 -6.72 12.23
N GLU A 2 -0.10 -6.03 13.28
CA GLU A 2 -1.14 -5.00 13.21
C GLU A 2 -0.81 -3.87 12.24
N VAL A 3 0.48 -3.55 12.07
CA VAL A 3 0.87 -2.40 11.23
C VAL A 3 0.41 -2.58 9.78
N LEU A 4 0.55 -3.78 9.22
CA LEU A 4 0.09 -4.02 7.85
C LEU A 4 -1.44 -3.96 7.79
N HIS A 5 -2.12 -4.57 8.74
CA HIS A 5 -3.58 -4.55 8.80
C HIS A 5 -4.10 -3.11 8.86
N ASN A 6 -3.51 -2.28 9.72
CA ASN A 6 -3.91 -0.89 9.86
C ASN A 6 -3.69 -0.10 8.56
N TYR A 7 -2.57 -0.38 7.88
CA TYR A 7 -2.26 0.26 6.61
C TYR A 7 -3.28 -0.12 5.53
N ILE A 8 -3.61 -1.41 5.43
CA ILE A 8 -4.60 -1.88 4.44
C ILE A 8 -5.97 -1.25 4.73
N GLN A 9 -6.38 -1.20 6.00
CA GLN A 9 -7.64 -0.56 6.35
C GLN A 9 -7.65 0.93 5.98
N ALA A 10 -6.55 1.63 6.25
CA ALA A 10 -6.43 3.05 5.88
C ALA A 10 -6.58 3.23 4.37
N THR A 11 -5.94 2.36 3.58
CA THR A 11 -6.06 2.41 2.12
C THR A 11 -7.51 2.24 1.67
N ASN A 12 -8.24 1.34 2.32
CA ASN A 12 -9.62 1.05 1.95
C ASN A 12 -10.60 2.16 2.35
N THR A 13 -10.18 3.15 3.12
CA THR A 13 -11.05 4.31 3.38
C THR A 13 -11.19 5.21 2.17
N HIS A 14 -10.27 5.13 1.20
CA HIS A 14 -10.17 6.03 0.05
C HIS A 14 -10.01 7.49 0.47
N LYS A 15 -9.42 7.71 1.65
CA LYS A 15 -9.09 9.03 2.17
C LYS A 15 -7.60 9.08 2.40
N PHE A 16 -6.90 9.86 1.60
CA PHE A 16 -5.45 9.89 1.69
C PHE A 16 -4.98 10.38 3.07
N ASP A 17 -5.72 11.24 3.73
CA ASP A 17 -5.36 11.69 5.08
C ASP A 17 -5.19 10.53 6.05
N GLU A 18 -5.97 9.46 5.90
CA GLU A 18 -5.84 8.28 6.74
C GLU A 18 -4.57 7.50 6.42
N VAL A 19 -4.22 7.38 5.13
CA VAL A 19 -2.97 6.74 4.71
C VAL A 19 -1.77 7.56 5.15
N LYS A 20 -1.85 8.88 5.00
CA LYS A 20 -0.75 9.79 5.30
C LYS A 20 -0.30 9.69 6.74
N LYS A 21 -1.21 9.44 7.68
CA LYS A 21 -0.86 9.27 9.09
C LYS A 21 0.09 8.10 9.32
N LEU A 22 0.12 7.14 8.40
CA LEU A 22 0.92 5.93 8.50
C LEU A 22 2.15 5.96 7.60
N LEU A 23 2.41 7.08 6.92
CA LEU A 23 3.56 7.22 6.04
C LEU A 23 4.70 7.93 6.74
N HIS A 24 5.91 7.38 6.59
CA HIS A 24 7.11 8.06 7.01
C HIS A 24 7.28 9.33 6.16
N PRO A 25 7.85 10.42 6.72
CA PRO A 25 8.09 11.64 5.94
C PRO A 25 8.90 11.41 4.65
N ASN A 26 9.78 10.41 4.66
CA ASN A 26 10.63 10.09 3.51
C ASN A 26 10.12 8.87 2.73
N ALA A 27 8.84 8.53 2.83
CA ALA A 27 8.29 7.35 2.18
C ALA A 27 8.48 7.39 0.67
N VAL A 28 8.82 6.24 0.09
CA VAL A 28 9.02 6.05 -1.34
C VAL A 28 8.19 4.86 -1.79
N TYR A 29 7.43 5.05 -2.88
CA TYR A 29 6.67 3.98 -3.51
C TYR A 29 7.20 3.71 -4.89
N TYR A 30 7.41 2.43 -5.20
CA TYR A 30 7.69 1.97 -6.57
C TYR A 30 6.45 1.21 -7.03
N PHE A 31 5.58 1.93 -7.76
CA PHE A 31 4.43 1.30 -8.39
C PHE A 31 4.88 0.63 -9.70
N SER A 32 4.04 -0.24 -10.26
CA SER A 32 4.41 -0.96 -11.49
C SER A 32 4.71 -0.03 -12.66
N ASP A 33 4.11 1.16 -12.68
CA ASP A 33 4.21 2.11 -13.80
C ASP A 33 4.88 3.43 -13.46
N ARG A 34 5.27 3.67 -12.19
CA ARG A 34 5.97 4.91 -11.81
C ARG A 34 6.54 4.83 -10.41
N ASN A 35 7.53 5.69 -10.16
CA ASN A 35 8.10 5.90 -8.85
C ASN A 35 7.52 7.19 -8.26
N CYS A 36 7.16 7.15 -6.96
CA CYS A 36 6.70 8.31 -6.23
C CYS A 36 7.62 8.51 -5.04
N THR A 37 8.27 9.68 -4.98
CA THR A 37 9.29 9.96 -3.97
C THR A 37 8.90 11.10 -3.04
N THR A 38 7.72 11.69 -3.22
CA THR A 38 7.18 12.73 -2.34
C THR A 38 5.77 12.37 -1.92
N HIS A 39 5.32 12.92 -0.80
CA HIS A 39 3.94 12.70 -0.34
C HIS A 39 2.92 13.19 -1.37
N ASP A 40 3.20 14.31 -2.04
CA ASP A 40 2.29 14.84 -3.06
C ASP A 40 2.14 13.87 -4.24
N GLU A 41 3.24 13.28 -4.69
CA GLU A 41 3.20 12.29 -5.77
C GLU A 41 2.44 11.04 -5.34
N ILE A 42 2.67 10.59 -4.11
CA ILE A 42 1.99 9.42 -3.57
C ILE A 42 0.48 9.69 -3.49
N GLN A 43 0.09 10.86 -2.96
CA GLN A 43 -1.31 11.24 -2.85
C GLN A 43 -1.97 11.27 -4.22
N THR A 44 -1.33 11.90 -5.20
CA THR A 44 -1.88 11.99 -6.56
C THR A 44 -2.10 10.60 -7.14
N TYR A 45 -1.15 9.69 -6.94
CA TYR A 45 -1.29 8.33 -7.44
C TYR A 45 -2.48 7.61 -6.81
N PHE A 46 -2.59 7.67 -5.46
CA PHE A 46 -3.71 7.03 -4.76
C PHE A 46 -5.05 7.60 -5.19
N GLU A 47 -5.17 8.92 -5.24
CA GLU A 47 -6.44 9.56 -5.56
C GLU A 47 -6.85 9.30 -7.00
N ASN A 48 -5.88 9.24 -7.91
CA ASN A 48 -6.16 8.88 -9.29
C ASN A 48 -6.66 7.43 -9.40
N ALA A 49 -6.02 6.51 -8.69
CA ALA A 49 -6.44 5.10 -8.68
C ALA A 49 -7.86 4.97 -8.15
N TRP A 50 -8.19 5.64 -7.04
CA TRP A 50 -9.53 5.60 -6.46
C TRP A 50 -10.57 6.26 -7.36
N SER A 51 -10.18 7.20 -8.22
CA SER A 51 -11.10 7.81 -9.17
C SER A 51 -11.42 6.88 -10.34
N ILE A 52 -10.49 5.98 -10.68
CA ILE A 52 -10.65 5.02 -11.78
C ILE A 52 -11.39 3.78 -11.32
N VAL A 53 -10.96 3.18 -10.20
CA VAL A 53 -11.57 1.96 -9.66
C VAL A 53 -12.54 2.37 -8.55
N LYS A 54 -13.83 2.32 -8.86
CA LYS A 54 -14.87 2.72 -7.90
C LYS A 54 -15.15 1.60 -6.91
N ASN A 55 -15.41 1.96 -5.67
CA ASN A 55 -15.70 1.02 -4.59
C ASN A 55 -14.61 -0.04 -4.43
N GLU A 56 -13.35 0.37 -4.66
CA GLU A 56 -12.23 -0.55 -4.60
C GLU A 56 -12.07 -1.14 -3.20
N ASN A 57 -11.91 -2.46 -3.14
CA ASN A 57 -11.46 -3.16 -1.95
C ASN A 57 -10.07 -3.75 -2.23
N TYR A 58 -9.12 -3.44 -1.37
CA TYR A 58 -7.74 -3.85 -1.48
C TYR A 58 -7.42 -4.78 -0.32
N GLU A 59 -6.73 -5.89 -0.60
CA GLU A 59 -6.35 -6.79 0.47
C GLU A 59 -4.98 -7.40 0.24
N ALA A 60 -4.37 -7.86 1.32
CA ALA A 60 -3.09 -8.56 1.30
C ALA A 60 -3.34 -10.04 1.53
N GLN A 61 -2.82 -10.88 0.64
CA GLN A 61 -2.92 -12.34 0.69
C GLN A 61 -1.52 -12.93 0.81
N ASP A 62 -1.39 -14.10 1.44
CA ASP A 62 -0.12 -14.82 1.54
C ASP A 62 0.99 -13.95 2.14
N VAL A 63 0.69 -13.30 3.26
CA VAL A 63 1.64 -12.40 3.92
C VAL A 63 2.78 -13.18 4.54
N HIS A 64 4.01 -12.78 4.20
CA HIS A 64 5.23 -13.34 4.80
C HIS A 64 6.04 -12.21 5.43
N TRP A 65 6.30 -12.32 6.72
CA TRP A 65 7.18 -11.39 7.42
C TRP A 65 8.61 -11.89 7.29
N LEU A 66 9.40 -11.21 6.46
CA LEU A 66 10.81 -11.55 6.24
C LEU A 66 11.65 -11.19 7.45
N TYR A 67 11.29 -10.11 8.11
CA TYR A 67 11.96 -9.64 9.33
C TYR A 67 10.94 -8.88 10.16
N SER A 68 11.01 -9.06 11.46
CA SER A 68 10.12 -8.38 12.38
C SER A 68 10.91 -8.07 13.65
N GLY A 69 11.43 -6.86 13.75
CA GLY A 69 12.20 -6.39 14.88
C GLY A 69 11.47 -5.36 15.71
N SER A 70 12.15 -4.79 16.69
CA SER A 70 11.55 -3.79 17.58
C SER A 70 11.35 -2.44 16.89
N ASN A 71 12.18 -2.11 15.89
CA ASN A 71 12.13 -0.79 15.23
C ASN A 71 11.96 -0.85 13.73
N SER A 72 11.96 -2.03 13.13
CA SER A 72 11.70 -2.19 11.71
C SER A 72 11.10 -3.56 11.42
N ALA A 73 10.37 -3.64 10.32
CA ALA A 73 9.77 -4.88 9.88
C ALA A 73 9.57 -4.84 8.37
N THR A 74 9.76 -5.97 7.72
CA THR A 74 9.62 -6.09 6.27
C THR A 74 8.76 -7.29 5.95
N CYS A 75 7.76 -7.09 5.09
CA CYS A 75 6.91 -8.20 4.64
C CYS A 75 6.76 -8.19 3.13
N THR A 76 6.38 -9.36 2.61
CA THR A 76 5.92 -9.50 1.24
C THR A 76 4.52 -10.06 1.27
N TYR A 77 3.73 -9.74 0.25
CA TYR A 77 2.40 -10.34 0.10
C TYR A 77 1.96 -10.26 -1.36
N THR A 78 0.91 -11.00 -1.68
CA THR A 78 0.19 -10.83 -2.93
C THR A 78 -0.91 -9.81 -2.66
N TYR A 79 -0.91 -8.69 -3.40
CA TYR A 79 -2.03 -7.79 -3.30
C TYR A 79 -3.14 -8.24 -4.25
N PHE A 80 -4.37 -8.00 -3.83
CA PHE A 80 -5.55 -8.22 -4.64
C PHE A 80 -6.45 -7.00 -4.50
N TYR A 81 -6.93 -6.49 -5.61
CA TYR A 81 -7.95 -5.45 -5.58
C TYR A 81 -9.13 -5.85 -6.46
N GLU A 82 -10.29 -5.35 -6.09
CA GLU A 82 -11.51 -5.48 -6.89
C GLU A 82 -12.35 -4.24 -6.72
N GLY A 83 -13.13 -3.95 -7.74
CA GLY A 83 -14.00 -2.78 -7.77
C GLY A 83 -14.65 -2.65 -9.13
N PHE A 84 -14.98 -1.42 -9.52
CA PHE A 84 -15.70 -1.17 -10.76
C PHE A 84 -14.99 -0.09 -11.57
N ILE A 85 -14.75 -0.39 -12.85
CA ILE A 85 -14.19 0.55 -13.80
C ILE A 85 -15.25 0.72 -14.90
N ASN A 86 -15.73 1.97 -15.09
CA ASN A 86 -16.81 2.26 -16.04
C ASN A 86 -18.02 1.34 -15.82
N ASP A 87 -18.41 1.17 -14.55
CA ASP A 87 -19.54 0.37 -14.11
C ASP A 87 -19.39 -1.14 -14.38
N LYS A 88 -18.20 -1.60 -14.72
CA LYS A 88 -17.92 -3.02 -14.92
C LYS A 88 -16.99 -3.52 -13.83
N TYR A 89 -17.27 -4.72 -13.30
CA TYR A 89 -16.42 -5.34 -12.31
C TYR A 89 -15.01 -5.53 -12.89
N ALA A 90 -14.01 -5.20 -12.07
CA ALA A 90 -12.61 -5.37 -12.41
C ALA A 90 -11.84 -5.84 -11.18
N SER A 91 -10.81 -6.63 -11.40
CA SER A 91 -9.93 -7.07 -10.33
C SER A 91 -8.51 -7.27 -10.86
N GLY A 92 -7.54 -7.30 -9.94
CA GLY A 92 -6.16 -7.55 -10.30
C GLY A 92 -5.36 -8.06 -9.12
N HIS A 93 -4.23 -8.66 -9.43
CA HIS A 93 -3.27 -9.20 -8.46
C HIS A 93 -1.88 -8.73 -8.80
N GLY A 94 -1.01 -8.70 -7.80
CA GLY A 94 0.41 -8.44 -7.98
C GLY A 94 1.16 -8.77 -6.72
N ARG A 95 2.47 -8.50 -6.73
CA ARG A 95 3.32 -8.71 -5.55
C ARG A 95 3.66 -7.39 -4.92
N ALA A 96 3.77 -7.39 -3.59
CA ALA A 96 4.15 -6.21 -2.82
C ALA A 96 5.26 -6.56 -1.84
N THR A 97 6.16 -5.59 -1.63
CA THR A 97 7.11 -5.59 -0.53
C THR A 97 6.88 -4.31 0.23
N ASN A 98 6.66 -4.41 1.54
CA ASN A 98 6.48 -3.26 2.41
C ASN A 98 7.56 -3.24 3.47
N VAL A 99 8.13 -2.05 3.70
CA VAL A 99 9.11 -1.83 4.76
C VAL A 99 8.50 -0.83 5.74
N PHE A 100 8.43 -1.23 7.00
CA PHE A 100 7.92 -0.39 8.09
C PHE A 100 9.05 -0.07 9.06
N VAL A 101 9.02 1.14 9.59
CA VAL A 101 9.93 1.56 10.66
C VAL A 101 9.12 2.12 11.80
N LYS A 102 9.65 1.99 13.03
CA LYS A 102 9.02 2.53 14.22
C LYS A 102 9.84 3.70 14.71
N GLU A 103 9.21 4.86 14.79
CA GLU A 103 9.82 6.09 15.30
C GLU A 103 8.87 6.71 16.30
N SER A 104 9.41 7.11 17.46
CA SER A 104 8.61 7.72 18.53
C SER A 104 7.38 6.86 18.89
N ASP A 105 7.58 5.56 18.95
CA ASP A 105 6.55 4.55 19.25
C ASP A 105 5.44 4.46 18.21
N VAL A 106 5.66 5.00 17.00
CA VAL A 106 4.69 4.94 15.91
C VAL A 106 5.27 4.15 14.75
N TRP A 107 4.53 3.15 14.26
CA TRP A 107 4.91 2.40 13.08
C TRP A 107 4.49 3.15 11.83
N LEU A 108 5.44 3.35 10.89
CA LEU A 108 5.24 4.09 9.65
C LEU A 108 5.74 3.27 8.48
N LEU A 109 5.04 3.35 7.35
CA LEU A 109 5.50 2.76 6.11
C LEU A 109 6.55 3.67 5.49
N ILE A 110 7.74 3.15 5.22
CA ILE A 110 8.80 3.93 4.58
C ILE A 110 9.00 3.54 3.12
N HIS A 111 8.61 2.33 2.74
CA HIS A 111 8.75 1.89 1.35
C HIS A 111 7.71 0.83 0.99
N GLU A 112 7.14 0.99 -0.20
CA GLU A 112 6.30 -0.04 -0.80
C GLU A 112 6.75 -0.22 -2.24
N HIS A 113 6.92 -1.47 -2.66
CA HIS A 113 7.29 -1.83 -4.02
C HIS A 113 6.28 -2.82 -4.56
N LEU A 114 5.62 -2.46 -5.65
CA LEU A 114 4.63 -3.31 -6.31
C LEU A 114 5.17 -3.78 -7.65
N SER A 115 4.88 -5.04 -7.98
CA SER A 115 5.25 -5.61 -9.27
C SER A 115 4.20 -6.62 -9.73
N PRO A 116 4.14 -6.91 -11.03
CA PRO A 116 3.23 -7.96 -11.51
C PRO A 116 3.62 -9.33 -10.96
N LEU A 117 2.66 -10.24 -10.92
CA LEU A 117 2.95 -11.64 -10.59
C LEU A 117 3.80 -12.25 -11.71
N PRO A 118 4.67 -13.21 -11.37
CA PRO A 118 5.45 -13.92 -12.41
C PRO A 118 4.50 -14.71 -13.33
N LYS A 119 4.89 -14.79 -14.56
CA LYS A 119 4.14 -15.55 -15.56
C LYS A 119 4.42 -17.05 -15.43
#